data_fe107dbaafd84371bfe6ddf4e1d8fae6
#
_entry.id   fe107dbaafd84371bfe6ddf4e1d8fae6
#
_cell.length_a   1.000
_cell.length_b   1.000
_cell.length_c   1.000
_cell.angle_alpha   90.00
_cell.angle_beta   90.00
_cell.angle_gamma   90.00
#
_symmetry.space_group_name_H-M   'P 1'
#
loop_
_entity.id
_entity.type
_entity.pdbx_description
1 polymer ?
#
loop_
_entity_poly.entity_id
_entity_poly.type
_entity_poly.pdbx_seq_one_letter_code
_entity_poly.pdbx_strand_id
1 'polypeptide(L)'
;LERLQNYADLVGMPLLIAWKFYSVWMLFEVRHMKKAAKNFNITLNTAMQENLLGALAGDVAYKIGAGSGIHLRFRKDKLLGVEKSDEGYSEQWAMTIDNVSFTNREGAYRTDLDGDVQSLFTTWDLEEKEEHTDSHVHMHFIAGGEGMQFAHTALVRLLNWESPHDNRPHWRGLLRKEQVTANVASFSAALDAAFRQKVVSHVFYFQPHAMPDFLQPQCRLTEG
;
A
#
# COMPACT_ATOMS: atom_id res chain seq x y z
N LEU A 1 28.37 12.83 -2.44
CA LEU A 1 28.27 11.75 -1.44
C LEU A 1 29.55 11.63 -0.60
N GLU A 2 30.75 11.57 -1.20
CA GLU A 2 32.01 11.36 -0.47
C GLU A 2 32.24 12.35 0.67
N ARG A 3 31.95 13.66 0.46
CA ARG A 3 32.07 14.69 1.52
C ARG A 3 31.09 14.44 2.66
N LEU A 4 29.88 13.97 2.35
CA LEU A 4 28.87 13.66 3.36
C LEU A 4 29.27 12.39 4.12
N GLN A 5 29.83 11.40 3.43
CA GLN A 5 30.37 10.21 4.09
C GLN A 5 31.49 10.56 5.06
N ASN A 6 32.47 11.36 4.62
CA ASN A 6 33.57 11.80 5.50
C ASN A 6 33.04 12.57 6.72
N TYR A 7 32.00 13.39 6.54
CA TYR A 7 31.36 14.09 7.65
C TYR A 7 30.63 13.11 8.59
N ALA A 8 29.90 12.16 8.05
CA ALA A 8 29.21 11.13 8.84
C ALA A 8 30.21 10.30 9.66
N ASP A 9 31.32 9.91 9.06
CA ASP A 9 32.41 9.18 9.72
C ASP A 9 33.06 10.02 10.83
N LEU A 10 33.25 11.33 10.60
CA LEU A 10 33.80 12.26 11.59
C LEU A 10 32.92 12.41 12.82
N VAL A 11 31.60 12.45 12.62
CA VAL A 11 30.63 12.63 13.74
C VAL A 11 30.14 11.30 14.30
N GLY A 12 30.58 10.16 13.77
CA GLY A 12 30.17 8.82 14.21
C GLY A 12 28.70 8.51 13.92
N MET A 13 28.13 9.12 12.86
CA MET A 13 26.73 8.91 12.46
C MET A 13 26.64 8.17 11.13
N PRO A 14 25.72 7.23 10.95
CA PRO A 14 25.53 6.58 9.66
C PRO A 14 24.97 7.56 8.63
N LEU A 15 25.49 7.51 7.40
CA LEU A 15 24.90 8.24 6.27
C LEU A 15 23.88 7.34 5.57
N LEU A 16 22.60 7.71 5.68
CA LEU A 16 21.51 6.97 5.06
C LEU A 16 21.09 7.65 3.75
N ILE A 17 20.81 6.83 2.76
CA ILE A 17 20.31 7.24 1.45
C ILE A 17 18.87 6.78 1.33
N ALA A 18 17.95 7.71 1.14
CA ALA A 18 16.58 7.43 0.75
C ALA A 18 16.50 7.46 -0.79
N TRP A 19 16.22 6.33 -1.38
CA TRP A 19 16.11 6.17 -2.83
C TRP A 19 14.72 5.68 -3.21
N LYS A 20 14.08 6.39 -4.16
CA LYS A 20 12.81 5.98 -4.74
C LYS A 20 13.06 5.36 -6.12
N PHE A 21 12.69 4.10 -6.29
CA PHE A 21 12.70 3.40 -7.54
C PHE A 21 11.27 3.03 -7.92
N TYR A 22 10.75 3.63 -9.00
CA TYR A 22 9.32 3.62 -9.33
C TYR A 22 8.47 4.07 -8.13
N SER A 23 7.59 3.21 -7.62
CA SER A 23 6.74 3.48 -6.46
C SER A 23 7.32 3.03 -5.11
N VAL A 24 8.48 2.35 -5.12
CA VAL A 24 9.08 1.75 -3.92
C VAL A 24 10.15 2.67 -3.36
N TRP A 25 10.04 3.02 -2.08
CA TRP A 25 11.08 3.68 -1.33
C TRP A 25 12.02 2.65 -0.68
N MET A 26 13.30 2.94 -0.70
CA MET A 26 14.33 2.17 -0.02
C MET A 26 15.19 3.11 0.79
N LEU A 27 15.59 2.68 1.97
CA LEU A 27 16.48 3.40 2.88
C LEU A 27 17.64 2.47 3.24
N PHE A 28 18.86 2.86 2.90
CA PHE A 28 20.05 2.04 3.14
C PHE A 28 21.27 2.92 3.44
N GLU A 29 22.27 2.34 4.07
CA GLU A 29 23.51 3.05 4.31
C GLU A 29 24.34 3.21 3.02
N VAL A 30 25.01 4.36 2.91
CA VAL A 30 25.89 4.67 1.76
C VAL A 30 27.02 3.67 1.58
N ARG A 31 27.43 2.97 2.65
CA ARG A 31 28.50 1.94 2.59
C ARG A 31 28.16 0.76 1.66
N HIS A 32 26.87 0.51 1.41
CA HIS A 32 26.43 -0.52 0.46
C HIS A 32 26.55 -0.08 -1.01
N MET A 33 26.84 1.20 -1.25
CA MET A 33 27.08 1.70 -2.59
C MET A 33 28.55 1.51 -3.00
N LYS A 34 28.75 1.14 -4.25
CA LYS A 34 30.08 1.02 -4.84
C LYS A 34 30.46 2.32 -5.53
N LYS A 35 31.65 2.85 -5.22
CA LYS A 35 32.21 3.99 -5.94
C LYS A 35 32.64 3.56 -7.33
N ALA A 36 32.15 4.24 -8.36
CA ALA A 36 32.48 4.02 -9.76
C ALA A 36 32.87 5.36 -10.39
N ALA A 37 34.16 5.61 -10.54
CA ALA A 37 34.73 6.88 -10.97
C ALA A 37 34.23 8.06 -10.12
N LYS A 38 33.36 8.93 -10.67
CA LYS A 38 32.77 10.08 -9.96
C LYS A 38 31.40 9.78 -9.34
N ASN A 39 30.85 8.60 -9.55
CA ASN A 39 29.51 8.21 -9.15
C ASN A 39 29.53 7.15 -8.05
N PHE A 40 28.41 7.01 -7.39
CA PHE A 40 28.11 5.92 -6.48
C PHE A 40 26.96 5.11 -7.06
N ASN A 41 27.13 3.82 -7.14
CA ASN A 41 26.17 2.89 -7.73
C ASN A 41 25.78 1.83 -6.72
N ILE A 42 24.52 1.43 -6.77
CA ILE A 42 23.98 0.29 -6.03
C ILE A 42 23.08 -0.50 -6.97
N THR A 43 23.06 -1.81 -6.85
CA THR A 43 22.10 -2.63 -7.57
C THR A 43 20.76 -2.59 -6.86
N LEU A 44 19.66 -2.73 -7.60
CA LEU A 44 18.32 -2.79 -7.01
C LEU A 44 18.23 -3.92 -5.97
N ASN A 45 18.77 -5.08 -6.29
CA ASN A 45 18.78 -6.22 -5.38
C ASN A 45 19.47 -5.89 -4.05
N THR A 46 20.68 -5.29 -4.09
CA THR A 46 21.39 -4.87 -2.88
C THR A 46 20.57 -3.83 -2.09
N ALA A 47 20.01 -2.83 -2.78
CA ALA A 47 19.21 -1.81 -2.12
C ALA A 47 17.96 -2.40 -1.42
N MET A 48 17.33 -3.41 -2.01
CA MET A 48 16.20 -4.13 -1.40
C MET A 48 16.65 -4.99 -0.20
N GLN A 49 17.76 -5.70 -0.33
CA GLN A 49 18.30 -6.54 0.74
C GLN A 49 18.74 -5.75 1.97
N GLU A 50 19.26 -4.55 1.76
CA GLU A 50 19.79 -3.69 2.83
C GLU A 50 18.80 -2.57 3.22
N ASN A 51 17.53 -2.72 2.84
CA ASN A 51 16.50 -1.74 3.12
C ASN A 51 16.18 -1.67 4.62
N LEU A 52 16.37 -0.48 5.19
CA LEU A 52 16.15 -0.19 6.61
C LEU A 52 14.74 0.33 6.92
N LEU A 53 13.88 0.53 5.92
CA LEU A 53 12.53 1.08 6.14
C LEU A 53 11.72 0.24 7.11
N GLY A 54 11.80 -1.08 7.01
CA GLY A 54 11.11 -1.98 7.95
C GLY A 54 11.61 -1.81 9.38
N ALA A 55 12.94 -1.72 9.58
CA ALA A 55 13.54 -1.62 10.90
C ALA A 55 13.40 -0.23 11.54
N LEU A 56 13.53 0.85 10.74
CA LEU A 56 13.54 2.24 11.24
C LEU A 56 12.16 2.89 11.23
N ALA A 57 11.35 2.60 10.23
CA ALA A 57 10.04 3.22 10.04
C ALA A 57 8.87 2.27 10.30
N GLY A 58 9.14 1.01 10.66
CA GLY A 58 8.10 0.00 10.83
C GLY A 58 7.39 -0.37 9.53
N ASP A 59 8.04 -0.14 8.37
CA ASP A 59 7.41 -0.45 7.08
C ASP A 59 7.33 -1.96 6.86
N VAL A 60 6.21 -2.38 6.28
CA VAL A 60 5.95 -3.78 5.95
C VAL A 60 5.37 -3.86 4.54
N ALA A 61 5.46 -5.01 3.91
CA ALA A 61 4.66 -5.30 2.72
C ALA A 61 3.58 -6.31 3.06
N TYR A 62 2.46 -6.23 2.35
CA TYR A 62 1.36 -7.16 2.49
C TYR A 62 0.82 -7.57 1.13
N LYS A 63 0.10 -8.67 1.12
CA LYS A 63 -0.54 -9.20 -0.06
C LYS A 63 -2.01 -9.47 0.24
N ILE A 64 -2.91 -8.87 -0.54
CA ILE A 64 -4.32 -9.25 -0.53
C ILE A 64 -4.43 -10.65 -1.14
N GLY A 65 -5.20 -11.51 -0.51
CA GLY A 65 -5.36 -12.88 -0.97
C GLY A 65 -6.10 -12.93 -2.31
N ALA A 66 -5.60 -13.73 -3.24
CA ALA A 66 -6.26 -13.94 -4.52
C ALA A 66 -7.73 -14.36 -4.33
N GLY A 67 -8.63 -13.74 -5.09
CA GLY A 67 -10.07 -13.95 -4.96
C GLY A 67 -10.76 -13.11 -3.87
N SER A 68 -9.99 -12.43 -3.00
CA SER A 68 -10.58 -11.41 -2.12
C SER A 68 -11.04 -10.23 -2.94
N GLY A 69 -12.20 -9.66 -2.62
CA GLY A 69 -12.71 -8.57 -3.44
C GLY A 69 -13.95 -7.89 -2.87
N ILE A 70 -14.36 -6.87 -3.60
CA ILE A 70 -15.58 -6.08 -3.36
C ILE A 70 -16.57 -6.42 -4.48
N HIS A 71 -17.82 -6.62 -4.11
CA HIS A 71 -18.91 -6.88 -5.03
C HIS A 71 -20.00 -5.87 -4.82
N LEU A 72 -20.28 -5.10 -5.85
CA LEU A 72 -21.34 -4.08 -5.87
C LEU A 72 -22.48 -4.57 -6.74
N ARG A 73 -23.70 -4.46 -6.27
CA ARG A 73 -24.90 -4.68 -7.06
C ARG A 73 -25.65 -3.37 -7.22
N PHE A 74 -25.83 -2.96 -8.46
CA PHE A 74 -26.57 -1.78 -8.84
C PHE A 74 -27.90 -2.20 -9.43
N ARG A 75 -29.00 -1.68 -8.90
CA ARG A 75 -30.31 -1.82 -9.50
C ARG A 75 -30.48 -0.76 -10.57
N LYS A 76 -30.95 -1.17 -11.75
CA LYS A 76 -31.34 -0.27 -12.84
C LYS A 76 -32.70 0.38 -12.50
N ASP A 77 -32.69 1.68 -12.17
CA ASP A 77 -33.92 2.37 -11.75
C ASP A 77 -34.65 2.99 -12.92
N LYS A 78 -33.92 3.68 -13.82
CA LYS A 78 -34.52 4.40 -14.95
C LYS A 78 -33.56 4.45 -16.12
N LEU A 79 -34.06 4.12 -17.31
CA LEU A 79 -33.35 4.35 -18.57
C LEU A 79 -33.32 5.84 -18.88
N LEU A 80 -32.14 6.41 -19.00
CA LEU A 80 -31.91 7.83 -19.29
C LEU A 80 -31.77 8.10 -20.78
N GLY A 81 -31.17 7.15 -21.52
CA GLY A 81 -30.95 7.28 -22.95
C GLY A 81 -30.46 6.00 -23.59
N VAL A 82 -30.58 5.96 -24.89
CA VAL A 82 -30.01 4.91 -25.74
C VAL A 82 -29.25 5.60 -26.88
N GLU A 83 -27.97 5.34 -26.97
CA GLU A 83 -27.14 5.81 -28.05
C GLU A 83 -26.88 4.66 -29.05
N LYS A 84 -27.09 4.91 -30.34
CA LYS A 84 -26.81 3.96 -31.37
C LYS A 84 -25.56 4.40 -32.13
N SER A 85 -24.61 3.50 -32.29
CA SER A 85 -23.41 3.66 -33.11
C SER A 85 -23.32 2.54 -34.13
N ASP A 86 -22.37 2.66 -35.05
CA ASP A 86 -22.10 1.62 -36.05
C ASP A 86 -21.59 0.31 -35.42
N GLU A 87 -21.08 0.38 -34.18
CA GLU A 87 -20.56 -0.75 -33.41
C GLU A 87 -21.61 -1.41 -32.50
N GLY A 88 -22.81 -0.81 -32.38
CA GLY A 88 -23.88 -1.33 -31.54
C GLY A 88 -24.72 -0.24 -30.89
N TYR A 89 -25.37 -0.59 -29.79
CA TYR A 89 -26.11 0.37 -28.97
C TYR A 89 -25.59 0.32 -27.53
N SER A 90 -25.59 1.49 -26.89
CA SER A 90 -25.30 1.63 -25.46
C SER A 90 -26.52 2.21 -24.75
N GLU A 91 -26.77 1.71 -23.55
CA GLU A 91 -27.86 2.19 -22.69
C GLU A 91 -27.28 2.93 -21.49
N GLN A 92 -27.81 4.11 -21.24
CA GLN A 92 -27.47 4.88 -20.04
C GLN A 92 -28.58 4.75 -19.01
N TRP A 93 -28.23 4.23 -17.85
CA TRP A 93 -29.15 3.98 -16.75
C TRP A 93 -28.84 4.83 -15.52
N ALA A 94 -29.89 5.38 -14.88
CA ALA A 94 -29.80 5.78 -13.48
C ALA A 94 -29.85 4.51 -12.62
N MET A 95 -28.86 4.37 -11.73
CA MET A 95 -28.72 3.15 -10.93
C MET A 95 -28.51 3.50 -9.47
N THR A 96 -29.00 2.63 -8.59
CA THR A 96 -28.79 2.69 -7.13
C THR A 96 -28.05 1.47 -6.66
N ILE A 97 -27.01 1.65 -5.83
CA ILE A 97 -26.35 0.55 -5.15
C ILE A 97 -27.34 -0.04 -4.13
N ASP A 98 -27.74 -1.27 -4.30
CA ASP A 98 -28.66 -1.96 -3.40
C ASP A 98 -28.00 -3.08 -2.58
N ASN A 99 -26.77 -3.45 -2.95
CA ASN A 99 -25.97 -4.38 -2.15
C ASN A 99 -24.48 -4.13 -2.29
N VAL A 100 -23.76 -4.23 -1.17
CA VAL A 100 -22.30 -4.26 -1.11
C VAL A 100 -21.92 -5.49 -0.32
N SER A 101 -21.06 -6.33 -0.88
CA SER A 101 -20.53 -7.50 -0.20
C SER A 101 -19.06 -7.69 -0.52
N PHE A 102 -18.41 -8.53 0.27
CA PHE A 102 -16.98 -8.77 0.18
C PHE A 102 -16.72 -10.26 0.12
N THR A 103 -15.67 -10.65 -0.58
CA THR A 103 -15.13 -12.01 -0.50
C THR A 103 -13.74 -11.98 0.11
N ASN A 104 -13.44 -12.99 0.91
CA ASN A 104 -12.07 -13.28 1.34
C ASN A 104 -11.40 -14.28 0.38
N ARG A 105 -10.12 -14.59 0.62
CA ARG A 105 -9.34 -15.52 -0.21
C ARG A 105 -9.86 -16.97 -0.23
N GLU A 106 -10.79 -17.31 0.64
CA GLU A 106 -11.46 -18.62 0.67
C GLU A 106 -12.81 -18.61 -0.07
N GLY A 107 -13.15 -17.48 -0.69
CA GLY A 107 -14.42 -17.29 -1.39
C GLY A 107 -15.64 -17.10 -0.48
N ALA A 108 -15.42 -16.93 0.82
CA ALA A 108 -16.52 -16.68 1.74
C ALA A 108 -17.05 -15.23 1.59
N TYR A 109 -18.34 -15.11 1.31
CA TYR A 109 -19.03 -13.83 1.24
C TYR A 109 -19.30 -13.25 2.62
N ARG A 110 -19.08 -11.95 2.76
CA ARG A 110 -19.31 -11.18 3.99
C ARG A 110 -19.96 -9.84 3.66
N THR A 111 -20.87 -9.40 4.50
CA THR A 111 -21.50 -8.06 4.45
C THR A 111 -21.08 -7.19 5.63
N ASP A 112 -20.38 -7.77 6.60
CA ASP A 112 -20.03 -7.20 7.91
C ASP A 112 -18.51 -7.00 8.08
N LEU A 113 -17.80 -6.76 6.97
CA LEU A 113 -16.37 -6.50 7.02
C LEU A 113 -16.10 -5.14 7.69
N ASP A 114 -15.12 -5.11 8.61
CA ASP A 114 -14.73 -3.86 9.28
C ASP A 114 -14.37 -2.77 8.26
N GLY A 115 -14.80 -1.52 8.50
CA GLY A 115 -14.58 -0.40 7.59
C GLY A 115 -13.10 -0.16 7.27
N ASP A 116 -12.23 -0.34 8.28
CA ASP A 116 -10.77 -0.22 8.10
C ASP A 116 -10.23 -1.33 7.18
N VAL A 117 -10.78 -2.55 7.26
CA VAL A 117 -10.42 -3.66 6.36
C VAL A 117 -10.93 -3.39 4.95
N GLN A 118 -12.15 -2.84 4.81
CA GLN A 118 -12.69 -2.43 3.52
C GLN A 118 -11.77 -1.42 2.82
N SER A 119 -11.20 -0.47 3.57
CA SER A 119 -10.32 0.56 3.03
C SER A 119 -9.03 -0.01 2.41
N LEU A 120 -8.58 -1.19 2.84
CA LEU A 120 -7.39 -1.83 2.26
C LEU A 120 -7.57 -2.21 0.78
N PHE A 121 -8.80 -2.51 0.36
CA PHE A 121 -9.07 -2.79 -1.05
C PHE A 121 -8.78 -1.58 -1.96
N THR A 122 -8.98 -0.35 -1.46
CA THR A 122 -8.69 0.87 -2.23
C THR A 122 -7.19 1.11 -2.44
N THR A 123 -6.35 0.40 -1.69
CA THR A 123 -4.89 0.48 -1.80
C THR A 123 -4.31 -0.49 -2.83
N TRP A 124 -5.14 -1.38 -3.39
CA TRP A 124 -4.73 -2.45 -4.28
C TRP A 124 -5.25 -2.23 -5.70
N ASP A 125 -4.53 -2.72 -6.69
CA ASP A 125 -5.00 -2.73 -8.06
C ASP A 125 -5.84 -4.00 -8.23
N LEU A 126 -7.17 -3.83 -8.22
CA LEU A 126 -8.14 -4.92 -8.33
C LEU A 126 -8.55 -5.10 -9.79
N GLU A 127 -8.73 -6.34 -10.19
CA GLU A 127 -9.31 -6.68 -11.49
C GLU A 127 -10.81 -6.41 -11.46
N GLU A 128 -11.29 -5.63 -12.45
CA GLU A 128 -12.69 -5.32 -12.60
C GLU A 128 -13.38 -6.31 -13.53
N LYS A 129 -14.53 -6.81 -13.10
CA LYS A 129 -15.46 -7.58 -13.93
C LYS A 129 -16.85 -7.00 -13.78
N GLU A 130 -17.54 -6.87 -14.90
CA GLU A 130 -18.90 -6.37 -14.96
C GLU A 130 -19.82 -7.41 -15.57
N GLU A 131 -20.96 -7.64 -14.94
CA GLU A 131 -22.01 -8.55 -15.40
C GLU A 131 -23.33 -7.81 -15.43
N HIS A 132 -24.03 -7.86 -16.57
CA HIS A 132 -25.32 -7.21 -16.79
C HIS A 132 -26.44 -8.24 -16.78
N THR A 133 -27.52 -7.89 -16.06
CA THR A 133 -28.81 -8.57 -16.13
C THR A 133 -29.88 -7.56 -16.59
N ASP A 134 -31.10 -7.99 -16.79
CA ASP A 134 -32.20 -7.11 -17.18
C ASP A 134 -32.44 -6.00 -16.14
N SER A 135 -32.30 -6.31 -14.86
CA SER A 135 -32.65 -5.42 -13.75
C SER A 135 -31.45 -4.89 -12.95
N HIS A 136 -30.27 -5.48 -13.09
CA HIS A 136 -29.09 -5.14 -12.29
C HIS A 136 -27.82 -5.13 -13.12
N VAL A 137 -26.84 -4.38 -12.59
CA VAL A 137 -25.43 -4.45 -12.98
C VAL A 137 -24.64 -4.93 -11.75
N HIS A 138 -23.82 -5.94 -11.93
CA HIS A 138 -22.92 -6.46 -10.91
C HIS A 138 -21.50 -6.07 -11.27
N MET A 139 -20.82 -5.36 -10.36
CA MET A 139 -19.41 -5.02 -10.50
C MET A 139 -18.61 -5.78 -9.44
N HIS A 140 -17.57 -6.44 -9.89
CA HIS A 140 -16.69 -7.25 -9.06
C HIS A 140 -15.27 -6.70 -9.18
N PHE A 141 -14.70 -6.28 -8.06
CA PHE A 141 -13.32 -5.81 -7.95
C PHE A 141 -12.55 -6.86 -7.16
N ILE A 142 -11.72 -7.66 -7.83
CA ILE A 142 -11.13 -8.88 -7.26
C ILE A 142 -9.61 -8.79 -7.30
N ALA A 143 -8.97 -9.14 -6.21
CA ALA A 143 -7.51 -9.22 -6.14
C ALA A 143 -6.98 -10.41 -6.94
N GLY A 144 -6.06 -10.14 -7.85
CA GLY A 144 -5.29 -11.16 -8.58
C GLY A 144 -4.30 -11.91 -7.67
N GLY A 145 -3.70 -12.96 -8.23
CA GLY A 145 -2.75 -13.82 -7.49
C GLY A 145 -1.36 -13.22 -7.30
N GLU A 146 -1.03 -12.13 -7.97
CA GLU A 146 0.32 -11.58 -8.03
C GLU A 146 0.43 -10.20 -7.36
N GLY A 147 1.67 -9.85 -7.01
CA GLY A 147 1.99 -8.55 -6.44
C GLY A 147 1.99 -8.50 -4.92
N MET A 148 2.60 -7.45 -4.41
CA MET A 148 2.57 -7.05 -3.01
C MET A 148 2.53 -5.52 -2.92
N GLN A 149 1.98 -5.00 -1.85
CA GLN A 149 1.89 -3.57 -1.58
C GLN A 149 2.70 -3.23 -0.33
N PHE A 150 3.50 -2.17 -0.41
CA PHE A 150 4.18 -1.64 0.77
C PHE A 150 3.25 -0.75 1.58
N ALA A 151 3.32 -0.85 2.90
CA ALA A 151 2.47 -0.10 3.81
C ALA A 151 2.60 1.42 3.59
N HIS A 152 3.82 1.94 3.42
CA HIS A 152 4.00 3.37 3.13
C HIS A 152 3.34 3.81 1.81
N THR A 153 3.33 2.97 0.79
CA THR A 153 2.66 3.28 -0.49
C THR A 153 1.13 3.24 -0.33
N ALA A 154 0.62 2.26 0.42
CA ALA A 154 -0.79 2.16 0.74
C ALA A 154 -1.29 3.38 1.53
N LEU A 155 -0.55 3.80 2.55
CA LEU A 155 -0.85 5.01 3.34
C LEU A 155 -0.89 6.26 2.45
N VAL A 156 0.03 6.41 1.50
CA VAL A 156 -0.01 7.54 0.54
C VAL A 156 -1.27 7.48 -0.34
N ARG A 157 -1.68 6.29 -0.80
CA ARG A 157 -2.92 6.13 -1.57
C ARG A 157 -4.15 6.51 -0.74
N LEU A 158 -4.26 6.02 0.50
CA LEU A 158 -5.36 6.37 1.41
C LEU A 158 -5.43 7.87 1.69
N LEU A 159 -4.30 8.51 1.97
CA LEU A 159 -4.23 9.95 2.21
C LEU A 159 -4.62 10.77 0.97
N ASN A 160 -4.30 10.32 -0.22
CA ASN A 160 -4.73 10.96 -1.47
C ASN A 160 -6.23 10.77 -1.72
N TRP A 161 -6.81 9.64 -1.33
CA TRP A 161 -8.23 9.37 -1.45
C TRP A 161 -9.07 10.27 -0.53
N GLU A 162 -8.61 10.47 0.70
CA GLU A 162 -9.29 11.33 1.69
C GLU A 162 -9.22 12.82 1.37
N SER A 163 -8.42 13.22 0.38
CA SER A 163 -8.26 14.61 -0.05
C SER A 163 -8.70 14.80 -1.51
N PRO A 164 -9.98 14.57 -1.85
CA PRO A 164 -10.47 14.87 -3.18
C PRO A 164 -10.48 16.38 -3.38
N HIS A 165 -9.94 16.82 -4.48
CA HIS A 165 -9.97 18.15 -5.12
C HIS A 165 -8.71 19.01 -5.02
N ASP A 166 -8.18 19.27 -6.20
CA ASP A 166 -7.41 20.38 -6.79
C ASP A 166 -6.15 20.93 -6.11
N ASN A 167 -5.96 20.77 -4.84
CA ASN A 167 -4.69 21.03 -4.19
C ASN A 167 -4.14 19.70 -3.71
N ARG A 168 -3.31 19.05 -4.53
CA ARG A 168 -2.52 17.90 -4.07
C ARG A 168 -1.86 18.29 -2.76
N PRO A 169 -2.38 17.87 -1.60
CA PRO A 169 -1.81 18.31 -0.36
C PRO A 169 -0.38 17.82 -0.33
N HIS A 170 0.54 18.72 -0.11
CA HIS A 170 1.93 18.37 -0.03
C HIS A 170 2.07 17.34 1.09
N TRP A 171 2.52 16.12 0.79
CA TRP A 171 2.62 15.00 1.73
C TRP A 171 3.21 15.37 3.09
N ARG A 172 4.15 16.34 3.14
CA ARG A 172 4.70 16.89 4.39
C ARG A 172 3.68 17.64 5.25
N GLY A 173 2.70 18.28 4.63
CA GLY A 173 1.59 18.94 5.33
C GLY A 173 0.64 17.93 5.95
N LEU A 174 0.38 16.82 5.24
CA LEU A 174 -0.45 15.72 5.73
C LEU A 174 0.22 15.03 6.92
N LEU A 175 1.52 14.74 6.85
CA LEU A 175 2.27 14.11 7.94
C LEU A 175 2.32 14.91 9.25
N ARG A 176 1.96 16.20 9.23
CA ARG A 176 1.90 17.04 10.44
C ARG A 176 0.53 17.12 11.09
N LYS A 177 -0.49 16.49 10.51
CA LYS A 177 -1.84 16.50 11.07
C LYS A 177 -2.01 15.31 12.03
N GLU A 178 -2.67 15.54 13.17
CA GLU A 178 -3.00 14.49 14.14
C GLU A 178 -3.73 13.30 13.50
N GLN A 179 -4.58 13.57 12.50
CA GLN A 179 -5.30 12.55 11.73
C GLN A 179 -4.38 11.52 11.05
N VAL A 180 -3.18 11.92 10.61
CA VAL A 180 -2.24 10.99 9.98
C VAL A 180 -1.68 10.00 10.99
N THR A 181 -1.38 10.43 12.21
CA THR A 181 -0.92 9.54 13.27
C THR A 181 -2.01 8.54 13.66
N ALA A 182 -3.26 8.98 13.72
CA ALA A 182 -4.41 8.10 13.92
C ALA A 182 -4.55 7.08 12.77
N ASN A 183 -4.42 7.53 11.52
CA ASN A 183 -4.51 6.68 10.34
C ASN A 183 -3.40 5.61 10.27
N VAL A 184 -2.19 5.93 10.70
CA VAL A 184 -1.09 4.93 10.77
C VAL A 184 -1.39 3.84 11.81
N ALA A 185 -1.88 4.21 13.00
CA ALA A 185 -2.28 3.24 14.01
C ALA A 185 -3.47 2.39 13.55
N SER A 186 -4.47 3.01 12.92
CA SER A 186 -5.62 2.33 12.32
C SER A 186 -5.21 1.38 11.20
N PHE A 187 -4.24 1.78 10.36
CA PHE A 187 -3.75 0.94 9.27
C PHE A 187 -3.10 -0.36 9.78
N SER A 188 -2.28 -0.28 10.84
CA SER A 188 -1.70 -1.49 11.45
C SER A 188 -2.79 -2.42 12.01
N ALA A 189 -3.77 -1.86 12.72
CA ALA A 189 -4.89 -2.63 13.24
C ALA A 189 -5.77 -3.22 12.13
N ALA A 190 -5.99 -2.46 11.04
CA ALA A 190 -6.71 -2.93 9.85
C ALA A 190 -5.99 -4.09 9.17
N LEU A 191 -4.66 -4.01 9.07
CA LEU A 191 -3.84 -5.07 8.47
C LEU A 191 -3.93 -6.37 9.27
N ASP A 192 -3.85 -6.29 10.61
CA ASP A 192 -4.03 -7.43 11.51
C ASP A 192 -5.45 -8.03 11.43
N ALA A 193 -6.46 -7.17 11.40
CA ALA A 193 -7.85 -7.60 11.24
C ALA A 193 -8.08 -8.27 9.89
N ALA A 194 -7.55 -7.70 8.81
CA ALA A 194 -7.64 -8.24 7.46
C ALA A 194 -6.94 -9.61 7.33
N PHE A 195 -5.82 -9.79 8.03
CA PHE A 195 -5.15 -11.08 8.09
C PHE A 195 -6.00 -12.14 8.80
N ARG A 196 -6.58 -11.80 9.96
CA ARG A 196 -7.50 -12.69 10.69
C ARG A 196 -8.77 -13.00 9.89
N GLN A 197 -9.29 -12.04 9.12
CA GLN A 197 -10.48 -12.20 8.28
C GLN A 197 -10.17 -12.85 6.93
N LYS A 198 -8.90 -13.22 6.69
CA LYS A 198 -8.42 -13.91 5.48
C LYS A 198 -8.57 -13.09 4.20
N VAL A 199 -8.63 -11.76 4.33
CA VAL A 199 -8.52 -10.81 3.21
C VAL A 199 -7.07 -10.65 2.81
N VAL A 200 -6.19 -10.40 3.78
CA VAL A 200 -4.73 -10.39 3.58
C VAL A 200 -4.20 -11.81 3.70
N SER A 201 -3.38 -12.22 2.74
CA SER A 201 -2.80 -13.56 2.72
C SER A 201 -1.44 -13.62 3.40
N HIS A 202 -0.62 -12.56 3.27
CA HIS A 202 0.73 -12.49 3.81
C HIS A 202 1.04 -11.08 4.27
N VAL A 203 1.83 -10.99 5.33
CA VAL A 203 2.49 -9.77 5.79
C VAL A 203 3.98 -10.07 5.87
N PHE A 204 4.79 -9.25 5.21
CA PHE A 204 6.24 -9.43 5.12
C PHE A 204 6.91 -8.30 5.90
N TYR A 205 7.71 -8.67 6.87
CA TYR A 205 8.57 -7.74 7.61
C TYR A 205 9.94 -7.73 6.95
N PHE A 206 10.27 -6.62 6.29
CA PHE A 206 11.59 -6.46 5.67
C PHE A 206 12.58 -6.02 6.73
N GLN A 207 13.61 -6.82 6.90
CA GLN A 207 14.76 -6.48 7.72
C GLN A 207 16.01 -6.54 6.84
N PRO A 208 17.03 -5.71 7.10
CA PRO A 208 18.28 -5.81 6.39
C PRO A 208 18.91 -7.18 6.60
N HIS A 209 19.67 -7.66 5.61
CA HIS A 209 20.35 -8.94 5.68
C HIS A 209 21.31 -9.02 6.88
N ALA A 210 21.98 -7.92 7.18
CA ALA A 210 22.75 -7.75 8.40
C ALA A 210 22.23 -6.51 9.14
N MET A 211 21.75 -6.69 10.37
CA MET A 211 21.31 -5.58 11.20
C MET A 211 22.51 -4.66 11.51
N PRO A 212 22.47 -3.37 11.12
CA PRO A 212 23.54 -2.44 11.42
C PRO A 212 23.74 -2.28 12.95
N ASP A 213 24.98 -2.07 13.37
CA ASP A 213 25.34 -1.96 14.81
C ASP A 213 24.54 -0.86 15.53
N PHE A 214 24.25 0.26 14.86
CA PHE A 214 23.49 1.36 15.44
C PHE A 214 21.99 1.05 15.66
N LEU A 215 21.47 -0.03 15.07
CA LEU A 215 20.11 -0.54 15.29
C LEU A 215 20.06 -1.72 16.29
N GLN A 216 21.20 -2.26 16.65
CA GLN A 216 21.23 -3.32 17.64
C GLN A 216 20.81 -2.77 19.01
N PRO A 217 19.90 -3.43 19.73
CA PRO A 217 19.54 -3.00 21.06
C PRO A 217 20.80 -3.01 21.92
N GLN A 218 21.20 -1.85 22.41
CA GLN A 218 22.25 -1.76 23.42
C GLN A 218 21.67 -2.30 24.73
N CYS A 219 21.72 -3.60 24.93
CA CYS A 219 21.44 -4.21 26.21
C CYS A 219 22.57 -3.83 27.15
N ARG A 220 22.46 -2.68 27.82
CA ARG A 220 23.20 -2.43 29.04
C ARG A 220 22.51 -3.27 30.12
N LEU A 221 22.99 -4.49 30.29
CA LEU A 221 22.80 -5.18 31.53
C LEU A 221 23.56 -4.34 32.57
N THR A 222 22.87 -3.49 33.30
CA THR A 222 23.37 -2.99 34.58
C THR A 222 23.36 -4.19 35.50
N GLU A 223 24.52 -4.83 35.62
CA GLU A 223 24.79 -5.68 36.80
C GLU A 223 24.65 -4.80 38.04
N GLY A 224 23.56 -5.01 38.78
CA GLY A 224 23.32 -4.47 40.10
C GLY A 224 23.90 -5.40 41.17
#